data_1092ad4d32f36a9ce164820e5ec50c50
#
_entry.id   1092ad4d32f36a9ce164820e5ec50c50
#
_cell.length_a   1.000
_cell.length_b   1.000
_cell.length_c   1.000
_cell.angle_alpha   90.00
_cell.angle_beta   90.00
_cell.angle_gamma   90.00
#
_symmetry.space_group_name_H-M   'P 1'
#
loop_
_entity.id
_entity.type
_entity.pdbx_description
1 polymer ?
#
loop_
_entity_poly.entity_id
_entity_poly.type
_entity_poly.pdbx_seq_one_letter_code
_entity_poly.pdbx_strand_id
1 'polypeptide(L)'
;MEIDLSLLESGTVDFIDITNNYVIPKEYYETTDILKLNDIKVTGKVYRSISEDDIDELQDYIKCSIEGCMIIEDSISLEQVDYPFLIEYDDILEENCKKNENTLDIFQFLWENIVLEIPLRFTKVQDLSKFRGDGWKLIDEEEQKTSNNPFSDLLKDFKEE
;
A
#
# COMPACT_ATOMS: atom_id res chain seq x y z
N MET A 1 -14.98 -10.90 3.97
CA MET A 1 -15.53 -11.47 2.73
C MET A 1 -14.64 -12.60 2.25
N GLU A 2 -15.25 -13.71 1.91
CA GLU A 2 -14.53 -14.94 1.61
C GLU A 2 -14.69 -15.30 0.14
N ILE A 3 -13.62 -15.74 -0.47
CA ILE A 3 -13.61 -16.25 -1.84
C ILE A 3 -13.27 -17.74 -1.79
N ASP A 4 -14.14 -18.56 -2.37
CA ASP A 4 -13.97 -20.01 -2.41
C ASP A 4 -12.98 -20.38 -3.53
N LEU A 5 -11.90 -21.06 -3.15
CA LEU A 5 -10.84 -21.52 -4.06
C LEU A 5 -10.95 -23.02 -4.39
N SER A 6 -12.01 -23.71 -3.96
CA SER A 6 -12.17 -25.16 -4.13
C SER A 6 -12.08 -25.60 -5.58
N LEU A 7 -12.66 -24.86 -6.51
CA LEU A 7 -12.61 -25.18 -7.94
C LEU A 7 -11.20 -25.04 -8.52
N LEU A 8 -10.42 -24.12 -8.01
CA LEU A 8 -9.03 -23.93 -8.40
C LEU A 8 -8.17 -25.10 -7.91
N GLU A 9 -8.36 -25.51 -6.67
CA GLU A 9 -7.61 -26.61 -6.07
C GLU A 9 -7.94 -27.97 -6.67
N SER A 10 -9.20 -28.18 -7.08
CA SER A 10 -9.62 -29.40 -7.78
C SER A 10 -9.18 -29.45 -9.24
N GLY A 11 -8.64 -28.35 -9.78
CA GLY A 11 -8.26 -28.26 -11.19
C GLY A 11 -9.43 -28.07 -12.16
N THR A 12 -10.63 -27.79 -11.63
CA THR A 12 -11.85 -27.58 -12.45
C THR A 12 -11.77 -26.29 -13.25
N VAL A 13 -11.13 -25.26 -12.70
CA VAL A 13 -10.90 -23.97 -13.36
C VAL A 13 -9.40 -23.63 -13.34
N ASP A 14 -8.96 -22.83 -14.31
CA ASP A 14 -7.56 -22.39 -14.40
C ASP A 14 -7.28 -21.17 -13.50
N PHE A 15 -8.29 -20.38 -13.24
CA PHE A 15 -8.21 -19.19 -12.37
C PHE A 15 -9.56 -18.84 -11.78
N ILE A 16 -9.53 -18.04 -10.72
CA ILE A 16 -10.73 -17.45 -10.11
C ILE A 16 -10.62 -15.93 -10.26
N ASP A 17 -11.62 -15.35 -10.93
CA ASP A 17 -11.69 -13.90 -11.11
C ASP A 17 -12.10 -13.23 -9.81
N ILE A 18 -11.29 -12.26 -9.36
CA ILE A 18 -11.56 -11.46 -8.16
C ILE A 18 -11.91 -10.02 -8.49
N THR A 19 -12.12 -9.71 -9.75
CA THR A 19 -12.47 -8.36 -10.21
C THR A 19 -13.81 -7.93 -9.62
N ASN A 20 -13.77 -6.91 -8.78
CA ASN A 20 -14.95 -6.37 -8.11
C ASN A 20 -14.61 -5.04 -7.42
N ASN A 21 -15.65 -4.36 -6.93
CA ASN A 21 -15.50 -3.26 -6.00
C ASN A 21 -15.73 -3.79 -4.58
N TYR A 22 -14.78 -3.54 -3.70
CA TYR A 22 -14.82 -4.01 -2.32
C TYR A 22 -14.90 -2.83 -1.36
N VAL A 23 -15.73 -2.97 -0.33
CA VAL A 23 -15.85 -1.99 0.74
C VAL A 23 -15.18 -2.57 1.98
N ILE A 24 -14.01 -2.03 2.33
CA ILE A 24 -13.28 -2.46 3.52
C ILE A 24 -14.01 -1.97 4.76
N PRO A 25 -14.36 -2.87 5.70
CA PRO A 25 -15.00 -2.47 6.94
C PRO A 25 -14.17 -1.48 7.75
N LYS A 26 -14.82 -0.50 8.35
CA LYS A 26 -14.17 0.56 9.12
C LYS A 26 -13.29 0.02 10.26
N GLU A 27 -13.65 -1.13 10.83
CA GLU A 27 -12.88 -1.79 11.89
C GLU A 27 -11.41 -2.07 11.53
N TYR A 28 -11.11 -2.21 10.23
CA TYR A 28 -9.74 -2.42 9.77
C TYR A 28 -8.87 -1.16 9.91
N TYR A 29 -9.44 0.02 9.71
CA TYR A 29 -8.66 1.25 9.64
C TYR A 29 -8.98 2.28 10.72
N GLU A 30 -9.91 2.01 11.64
CA GLU A 30 -10.30 2.97 12.69
C GLU A 30 -9.18 3.37 13.65
N THR A 31 -8.16 2.51 13.79
CA THR A 31 -6.96 2.79 14.63
C THR A 31 -5.79 3.36 13.84
N THR A 32 -5.98 3.65 12.57
CA THR A 32 -4.96 4.21 11.68
C THR A 32 -5.23 5.69 11.42
N ASP A 33 -4.33 6.32 10.66
CA ASP A 33 -4.48 7.72 10.24
C ASP A 33 -5.51 7.91 9.10
N ILE A 34 -6.06 6.83 8.59
CA ILE A 34 -7.11 6.89 7.57
C ILE A 34 -8.42 7.32 8.21
N LEU A 35 -8.97 8.45 7.75
CA LEU A 35 -10.26 8.96 8.21
C LEU A 35 -11.42 8.27 7.49
N LYS A 36 -11.24 7.98 6.21
CA LYS A 36 -12.20 7.27 5.39
C LYS A 36 -11.47 6.55 4.27
N LEU A 37 -11.94 5.35 3.96
CA LEU A 37 -11.46 4.57 2.82
C LEU A 37 -12.62 4.38 1.85
N ASN A 38 -12.48 4.88 0.64
CA ASN A 38 -13.48 4.73 -0.41
C ASN A 38 -13.50 3.29 -0.94
N ASP A 39 -14.48 2.96 -1.75
CA ASP A 39 -14.58 1.64 -2.37
C ASP A 39 -13.29 1.31 -3.13
N ILE A 40 -12.81 0.10 -2.94
CA ILE A 40 -11.59 -0.40 -3.56
C ILE A 40 -11.95 -1.15 -4.84
N LYS A 41 -11.42 -0.69 -5.96
CA LYS A 41 -11.58 -1.37 -7.23
C LYS A 41 -10.43 -2.35 -7.42
N VAL A 42 -10.77 -3.62 -7.52
CA VAL A 42 -9.81 -4.69 -7.77
C VAL A 42 -10.05 -5.27 -9.14
N THR A 43 -8.97 -5.46 -9.90
CA THR A 43 -9.00 -6.12 -11.21
C THR A 43 -7.92 -7.18 -11.21
N GLY A 44 -8.31 -8.44 -11.30
CA GLY A 44 -7.32 -9.52 -11.29
C GLY A 44 -7.89 -10.89 -11.05
N LYS A 45 -6.99 -11.81 -10.75
CA LYS A 45 -7.31 -13.23 -10.62
C LYS A 45 -6.40 -13.93 -9.63
N VAL A 46 -6.89 -15.04 -9.10
CA VAL A 46 -6.11 -16.04 -8.37
C VAL A 46 -5.92 -17.23 -9.29
N TYR A 47 -4.72 -17.73 -9.42
CA TYR A 47 -4.39 -18.88 -10.24
C TYR A 47 -3.40 -19.80 -9.55
N ARG A 48 -3.30 -21.04 -10.03
CA ARG A 48 -2.37 -22.02 -9.48
C ARG A 48 -1.27 -22.30 -10.50
N SER A 49 -0.04 -22.34 -10.03
CA SER A 49 1.14 -22.62 -10.85
C SER A 49 2.18 -23.41 -10.05
N ILE A 50 3.20 -23.88 -10.74
CA ILE A 50 4.33 -24.57 -10.15
C ILE A 50 5.11 -23.56 -9.28
N SER A 51 5.49 -24.00 -8.08
CA SER A 51 6.31 -23.19 -7.18
C SER A 51 7.67 -22.88 -7.81
N GLU A 52 8.17 -21.67 -7.59
CA GLU A 52 9.53 -21.30 -8.02
C GLU A 52 10.60 -22.07 -7.23
N ASP A 53 10.30 -22.42 -6.00
CA ASP A 53 11.24 -23.12 -5.10
C ASP A 53 11.20 -24.63 -5.27
N ASP A 54 10.06 -25.19 -5.66
CA ASP A 54 9.86 -26.63 -5.83
C ASP A 54 8.98 -26.91 -7.04
N ILE A 55 9.57 -27.50 -8.10
CA ILE A 55 8.89 -27.81 -9.35
C ILE A 55 7.79 -28.90 -9.20
N ASP A 56 7.80 -29.64 -8.13
CA ASP A 56 6.79 -30.67 -7.84
C ASP A 56 5.63 -30.11 -6.99
N GLU A 57 5.74 -28.88 -6.51
CA GLU A 57 4.72 -28.24 -5.69
C GLU A 57 3.91 -27.21 -6.45
N LEU A 58 2.58 -27.31 -6.33
CA LEU A 58 1.67 -26.29 -6.85
C LEU A 58 1.37 -25.25 -5.78
N GLN A 59 1.45 -23.99 -6.15
CA GLN A 59 1.12 -22.86 -5.27
C GLN A 59 0.05 -21.97 -5.87
N ASP A 60 -0.71 -21.32 -5.01
CA ASP A 60 -1.67 -20.31 -5.42
C ASP A 60 -0.98 -18.95 -5.53
N TYR A 61 -1.22 -18.29 -6.66
CA TYR A 61 -0.71 -16.96 -6.96
C TYR A 61 -1.89 -16.00 -7.14
N ILE A 62 -1.65 -14.75 -6.84
CA ILE A 62 -2.61 -13.69 -7.08
C ILE A 62 -1.96 -12.60 -7.93
N LYS A 63 -2.63 -12.24 -9.01
CA LYS A 63 -2.22 -11.14 -9.88
C LYS A 63 -3.36 -10.16 -9.99
N CYS A 64 -3.18 -8.97 -9.45
CA CYS A 64 -4.23 -7.97 -9.44
C CYS A 64 -3.69 -6.55 -9.39
N SER A 65 -4.59 -5.64 -9.77
CA SER A 65 -4.44 -4.20 -9.61
C SER A 65 -5.46 -3.74 -8.59
N ILE A 66 -5.02 -3.01 -7.57
CA ILE A 66 -5.84 -2.50 -6.47
C ILE A 66 -5.82 -0.97 -6.56
N GLU A 67 -6.95 -0.39 -6.88
CA GLU A 67 -7.11 1.05 -7.03
C GLU A 67 -8.09 1.58 -5.98
N GLY A 68 -7.71 2.64 -5.29
CA GLY A 68 -8.55 3.23 -4.28
C GLY A 68 -8.14 4.64 -3.91
N CYS A 69 -8.87 5.21 -2.98
CA CYS A 69 -8.59 6.52 -2.43
C CYS A 69 -8.86 6.52 -0.93
N MET A 70 -7.90 6.94 -0.16
CA MET A 70 -8.08 7.16 1.28
C MET A 70 -8.17 8.66 1.56
N ILE A 71 -8.96 9.01 2.56
CA ILE A 71 -9.02 10.37 3.08
C ILE A 71 -8.18 10.38 4.34
N ILE A 72 -7.17 11.23 4.34
CA ILE A 72 -6.23 11.41 5.44
C ILE A 72 -6.16 12.88 5.83
N GLU A 73 -5.53 13.15 6.96
CA GLU A 73 -5.29 14.50 7.41
C GLU A 73 -3.95 15.00 6.86
N ASP A 74 -3.96 16.18 6.25
CA ASP A 74 -2.72 16.82 5.80
C ASP A 74 -1.82 17.09 7.01
N SER A 75 -0.54 16.69 6.91
CA SER A 75 0.42 16.77 8.02
C SER A 75 0.71 18.21 8.47
N ILE A 76 0.42 19.20 7.63
CA ILE A 76 0.72 20.60 7.87
C ILE A 76 -0.55 21.41 8.13
N SER A 77 -1.51 21.37 7.20
CA SER A 77 -2.76 22.15 7.29
C SER A 77 -3.78 21.52 8.22
N LEU A 78 -3.66 20.23 8.53
CA LEU A 78 -4.60 19.43 9.30
C LEU A 78 -5.98 19.32 8.64
N GLU A 79 -6.09 19.65 7.37
CA GLU A 79 -7.31 19.49 6.58
C GLU A 79 -7.42 18.08 6.02
N GLN A 80 -8.64 17.63 5.78
CA GLN A 80 -8.89 16.35 5.13
C GLN A 80 -8.54 16.43 3.65
N VAL A 81 -7.74 15.50 3.17
CA VAL A 81 -7.30 15.45 1.79
C VAL A 81 -7.47 14.06 1.21
N ASP A 82 -7.72 13.99 -0.09
CA ASP A 82 -7.79 12.75 -0.83
C ASP A 82 -6.38 12.26 -1.16
N TYR A 83 -6.12 10.99 -0.87
CA TYR A 83 -4.88 10.31 -1.23
C TYR A 83 -5.20 9.09 -2.09
N PRO A 84 -5.19 9.24 -3.41
CA PRO A 84 -5.41 8.10 -4.31
C PRO A 84 -4.20 7.18 -4.35
N PHE A 85 -4.44 5.90 -4.52
CA PHE A 85 -3.37 4.91 -4.63
C PHE A 85 -3.71 3.86 -5.68
N LEU A 86 -2.65 3.28 -6.26
CA LEU A 86 -2.71 2.17 -7.19
C LEU A 86 -1.62 1.18 -6.79
N ILE A 87 -2.02 -0.06 -6.52
CA ILE A 87 -1.11 -1.13 -6.13
C ILE A 87 -1.18 -2.21 -7.21
N GLU A 88 -0.04 -2.57 -7.77
CA GLU A 88 0.12 -3.72 -8.65
C GLU A 88 0.71 -4.88 -7.84
N TYR A 89 0.02 -6.01 -7.81
CA TYR A 89 0.46 -7.20 -7.09
C TYR A 89 0.51 -8.40 -8.02
N ASP A 90 1.63 -9.10 -8.03
CA ASP A 90 1.83 -10.32 -8.81
C ASP A 90 2.81 -11.21 -8.06
N ASP A 91 2.30 -12.02 -7.14
CA ASP A 91 3.12 -12.87 -6.28
C ASP A 91 2.29 -14.01 -5.68
N ILE A 92 2.93 -14.80 -4.85
CA ILE A 92 2.33 -15.91 -4.09
C ILE A 92 1.21 -15.37 -3.19
N LEU A 93 0.10 -16.11 -3.16
CA LEU A 93 -0.95 -15.87 -2.18
C LEU A 93 -0.51 -16.40 -0.82
N GLU A 94 -0.26 -15.51 0.12
CA GLU A 94 0.23 -15.87 1.45
C GLU A 94 -0.83 -16.60 2.28
N GLU A 95 -0.37 -17.55 3.10
CA GLU A 95 -1.23 -18.37 3.95
C GLU A 95 -2.04 -17.55 4.97
N ASN A 96 -1.50 -16.44 5.44
CA ASN A 96 -2.19 -15.57 6.39
C ASN A 96 -3.43 -14.86 5.79
N CYS A 97 -3.53 -14.80 4.47
CA CYS A 97 -4.71 -14.31 3.77
C CYS A 97 -5.78 -15.38 3.56
N LYS A 98 -5.49 -16.63 3.89
CA LYS A 98 -6.41 -17.76 3.77
C LYS A 98 -7.01 -18.09 5.13
N LYS A 99 -8.33 -18.23 5.20
CA LYS A 99 -9.00 -18.76 6.40
C LYS A 99 -8.77 -20.27 6.58
N ASN A 100 -8.76 -20.96 5.45
CA ASN A 100 -8.43 -22.39 5.36
C ASN A 100 -7.83 -22.68 3.98
N GLU A 101 -7.51 -23.93 3.68
CA GLU A 101 -6.86 -24.31 2.42
C GLU A 101 -7.63 -23.88 1.17
N ASN A 102 -8.95 -23.74 1.26
CA ASN A 102 -9.84 -23.48 0.13
C ASN A 102 -10.51 -22.10 0.16
N THR A 103 -10.16 -21.25 1.10
CA THR A 103 -10.87 -19.97 1.29
C THR A 103 -9.89 -18.81 1.46
N LEU A 104 -10.01 -17.83 0.55
CA LEU A 104 -9.28 -16.58 0.60
C LEU A 104 -10.10 -15.54 1.36
N ASP A 105 -9.51 -14.90 2.37
CA ASP A 105 -10.05 -13.70 2.98
C ASP A 105 -9.57 -12.48 2.17
N ILE A 106 -10.42 -12.01 1.26
CA ILE A 106 -10.06 -10.90 0.37
C ILE A 106 -9.83 -9.60 1.13
N PHE A 107 -10.56 -9.34 2.20
CA PHE A 107 -10.36 -8.12 2.98
C PHE A 107 -9.01 -8.12 3.69
N GLN A 108 -8.59 -9.25 4.21
CA GLN A 108 -7.28 -9.40 4.84
C GLN A 108 -6.17 -9.13 3.81
N PHE A 109 -6.27 -9.75 2.63
CA PHE A 109 -5.32 -9.53 1.54
C PHE A 109 -5.26 -8.06 1.11
N LEU A 110 -6.42 -7.45 0.86
CA LEU A 110 -6.47 -6.04 0.44
C LEU A 110 -5.91 -5.12 1.52
N TRP A 111 -6.26 -5.35 2.77
CA TRP A 111 -5.82 -4.51 3.87
C TRP A 111 -4.30 -4.58 4.08
N GLU A 112 -3.71 -5.76 4.02
CA GLU A 112 -2.26 -5.93 4.15
C GLU A 112 -1.47 -5.13 3.10
N ASN A 113 -2.02 -4.99 1.90
CA ASN A 113 -1.43 -4.18 0.85
C ASN A 113 -1.73 -2.68 1.01
N ILE A 114 -2.94 -2.33 1.38
CA ILE A 114 -3.37 -0.94 1.54
C ILE A 114 -2.65 -0.27 2.72
N VAL A 115 -2.45 -0.98 3.82
CA VAL A 115 -1.78 -0.41 5.00
C VAL A 115 -0.35 0.06 4.69
N LEU A 116 0.32 -0.58 3.73
CA LEU A 116 1.66 -0.18 3.29
C LEU A 116 1.66 1.11 2.47
N GLU A 117 0.52 1.51 1.94
CA GLU A 117 0.35 2.75 1.17
C GLU A 117 0.06 3.96 2.05
N ILE A 118 -0.24 3.77 3.34
CA ILE A 118 -0.48 4.87 4.26
C ILE A 118 0.80 5.69 4.40
N PRO A 119 0.80 6.98 3.98
CA PRO A 119 2.00 7.79 4.07
C PRO A 119 2.31 8.13 5.52
N LEU A 120 3.59 8.11 5.88
CA LEU A 120 4.04 8.56 7.21
C LEU A 120 3.83 10.07 7.36
N ARG A 121 3.99 10.78 6.25
CA ARG A 121 3.79 12.22 6.18
C ARG A 121 3.33 12.59 4.78
N PHE A 122 2.24 13.32 4.69
CA PHE A 122 1.69 13.78 3.42
C PHE A 122 1.17 15.21 3.55
N THR A 123 1.51 16.07 2.57
CA THR A 123 0.97 17.42 2.49
C THR A 123 0.80 17.87 1.05
N LYS A 124 -0.28 18.61 0.80
CA LYS A 124 -0.51 19.37 -0.43
C LYS A 124 -0.06 20.82 -0.31
N VAL A 125 0.42 21.24 0.85
CA VAL A 125 0.90 22.60 1.09
C VAL A 125 2.24 22.79 0.38
N GLN A 126 2.32 23.77 -0.51
CA GLN A 126 3.53 24.08 -1.27
C GLN A 126 4.41 25.13 -0.58
N ASP A 127 3.80 26.04 0.15
CA ASP A 127 4.51 27.12 0.84
C ASP A 127 4.58 26.82 2.35
N LEU A 128 5.69 26.25 2.79
CA LEU A 128 5.93 25.90 4.17
C LEU A 128 6.24 27.10 5.06
N SER A 129 6.57 28.24 4.49
CA SER A 129 6.92 29.46 5.25
C SER A 129 5.75 30.02 6.05
N LYS A 130 4.51 29.69 5.68
CA LYS A 130 3.29 30.07 6.40
C LYS A 130 3.09 29.31 7.71
N PHE A 131 3.77 28.17 7.89
CA PHE A 131 3.63 27.29 9.04
C PHE A 131 4.87 27.39 9.92
N ARG A 132 4.94 28.45 10.72
CA ARG A 132 6.01 28.65 11.69
C ARG A 132 5.47 29.23 12.98
N GLY A 133 6.11 28.88 14.08
CA GLY A 133 5.85 29.42 15.40
C GLY A 133 7.10 30.02 16.00
N ASP A 134 7.02 30.38 17.27
CA ASP A 134 8.17 30.94 18.00
C ASP A 134 9.30 29.92 18.10
N GLY A 135 10.43 30.24 17.44
CA GLY A 135 11.62 29.42 17.51
C GLY A 135 11.63 28.19 16.58
N TRP A 136 10.61 28.02 15.73
CA TRP A 136 10.57 26.92 14.79
C TRP A 136 9.95 27.31 13.45
N LYS A 137 10.31 26.58 12.41
CA LYS A 137 9.67 26.64 11.10
C LYS A 137 9.74 25.27 10.43
N LEU A 138 8.81 25.01 9.51
CA LEU A 138 8.89 23.83 8.65
C LEU A 138 9.85 24.12 7.51
N ILE A 139 10.74 23.16 7.26
CA ILE A 139 11.77 23.23 6.21
C ILE A 139 11.51 22.13 5.20
N ASP A 140 11.59 22.45 3.90
CA ASP A 140 11.55 21.47 2.83
C ASP A 140 12.73 20.49 2.95
N GLU A 141 12.54 19.24 2.56
CA GLU A 141 13.59 18.22 2.59
C GLU A 141 14.80 18.62 1.75
N GLU A 142 14.59 19.28 0.62
CA GLU A 142 15.70 19.80 -0.22
C GLU A 142 16.50 20.88 0.49
N GLU A 143 15.83 21.79 1.20
CA GLU A 143 16.51 22.79 2.01
C GLU A 143 17.30 22.14 3.16
N GLN A 144 16.76 21.12 3.79
CA GLN A 144 17.47 20.37 4.83
C GLN A 144 18.74 19.69 4.29
N LYS A 145 18.67 19.10 3.10
CA LYS A 145 19.83 18.43 2.48
C LYS A 145 20.95 19.42 2.11
N THR A 146 20.60 20.63 1.72
CA THR A 146 21.57 21.65 1.31
C THR A 146 22.11 22.46 2.46
N SER A 147 21.29 22.74 3.48
CA SER A 147 21.66 23.68 4.58
C SER A 147 22.18 22.99 5.83
N ASN A 148 21.77 21.75 6.10
CA ASN A 148 22.06 21.06 7.36
C ASN A 148 22.88 19.77 7.21
N ASN A 149 23.45 19.52 6.02
CA ASN A 149 24.32 18.37 5.84
C ASN A 149 25.73 18.68 6.34
N PRO A 150 26.16 18.11 7.50
CA PRO A 150 27.50 18.38 8.06
C PRO A 150 28.63 17.84 7.21
N PHE A 151 28.32 16.99 6.24
CA PHE A 151 29.31 16.39 5.33
C PHE A 151 29.42 17.12 3.98
N SER A 152 28.63 18.17 3.76
CA SER A 152 28.65 18.89 2.47
C SER A 152 30.00 19.54 2.18
N ASP A 153 30.66 20.06 3.19
CA ASP A 153 31.99 20.67 3.08
C ASP A 153 33.08 19.61 2.81
N LEU A 154 32.96 18.44 3.45
CA LEU A 154 33.85 17.29 3.19
C LEU A 154 33.73 16.77 1.76
N LEU A 155 32.53 16.72 1.21
CA LEU A 155 32.29 16.30 -0.16
C LEU A 155 32.85 17.30 -1.18
N LYS A 156 32.86 18.59 -0.88
CA LYS A 156 33.51 19.61 -1.72
C LYS A 156 35.01 19.42 -1.76
N ASP A 157 35.64 19.15 -0.65
CA ASP A 157 37.07 18.90 -0.56
C ASP A 157 37.47 17.66 -1.37
N PHE A 158 36.67 16.61 -1.36
CA PHE A 158 36.86 15.42 -2.17
C PHE A 158 36.74 15.67 -3.68
N LYS A 159 35.91 16.61 -4.09
CA LYS A 159 35.69 16.95 -5.50
C LYS A 159 36.80 17.86 -6.08
N GLU A 160 37.48 18.61 -5.25
CA GLU A 160 38.58 19.52 -5.66
C GLU A 160 39.92 18.80 -5.88
N GLU A 161 40.03 17.59 -5.40
CA GLU A 161 41.16 16.71 -5.67
C GLU A 161 40.96 15.91 -6.98
#